data_6f0ffc9c371d416e5e5c9cb6059c9e12
#
_entry.id   6f0ffc9c371d416e5e5c9cb6059c9e12
#
_cell.length_a   1.000
_cell.length_b   1.000
_cell.length_c   1.000
_cell.angle_alpha   90.00
_cell.angle_beta   90.00
_cell.angle_gamma   90.00
#
_symmetry.space_group_name_H-M   'P 1'
#
loop_
_entity.id
_entity.type
_entity.pdbx_description
1 polymer ?
#
loop_
_entity_poly.entity_id
_entity_poly.type
_entity_poly.pdbx_seq_one_letter_code
_entity_poly.pdbx_strand_id
1 'polypeptide(L)'
;QRKISDLQLLIASFVSTLPLHTDHARLFEHNRFVYPVLSRRSQGLSIGVNLNPDKVCNFDCIYCQVDRTRQSETRFVETDALLAELDDMLGLVASGEIYRTEKFRDTPPELRRLNDIAFSGDGEPTTYRNFDELIAACAEVKRRHGLADVKMVLITNASMFHRPHVKRGLEILDENNGEIWAKLEAGTAEYFKLVDRTPIPFQQILDNITEAARVRPLVIQSLFMRVAGEPPSAAELDAFCDRLNEITAAGGKLKLVQVYTVARRPAEGFVAPLADAEVDAIAALVQSRTGLAAEPFYGNI
;
A
#
# COMPACT_ATOMS: atom_id res chain seq x y z
N GLN A 1 28.28 -16.80 -1.59
CA GLN A 1 27.01 -16.52 -0.90
C GLN A 1 27.04 -15.23 -0.07
N ARG A 2 28.15 -14.87 0.63
CA ARG A 2 28.25 -13.61 1.40
C ARG A 2 28.26 -12.32 0.56
N LYS A 3 28.81 -12.35 -0.66
CA LYS A 3 28.88 -11.14 -1.53
C LYS A 3 27.55 -10.68 -2.14
N ILE A 4 26.55 -11.56 -2.24
CA ILE A 4 25.23 -11.23 -2.81
C ILE A 4 24.36 -10.52 -1.75
N SER A 5 24.49 -10.93 -0.47
CA SER A 5 23.77 -10.29 0.64
C SER A 5 24.23 -8.85 0.90
N ASP A 6 25.55 -8.60 0.79
CA ASP A 6 26.12 -7.27 1.01
C ASP A 6 25.74 -6.30 -0.11
N LEU A 7 25.63 -6.79 -1.35
CA LEU A 7 25.20 -5.99 -2.50
C LEU A 7 23.69 -5.66 -2.43
N GLN A 8 22.88 -6.60 -1.96
CA GLN A 8 21.45 -6.36 -1.75
C GLN A 8 21.17 -5.38 -0.61
N LEU A 9 21.96 -5.45 0.47
CA LEU A 9 21.90 -4.48 1.58
C LEU A 9 22.38 -3.08 1.16
N LEU A 10 23.43 -2.99 0.33
CA LEU A 10 23.90 -1.71 -0.22
C LEU A 10 22.90 -1.10 -1.18
N ILE A 11 22.27 -1.89 -2.05
CA ILE A 11 21.22 -1.42 -2.96
C ILE A 11 19.99 -0.97 -2.16
N ALA A 12 19.57 -1.72 -1.13
CA ALA A 12 18.44 -1.34 -0.28
C ALA A 12 18.72 -0.02 0.48
N SER A 13 19.93 0.20 1.01
CA SER A 13 20.28 1.45 1.69
C SER A 13 20.39 2.64 0.73
N PHE A 14 20.86 2.43 -0.50
CA PHE A 14 20.97 3.51 -1.50
C PHE A 14 19.58 3.90 -2.06
N VAL A 15 18.70 2.92 -2.25
CA VAL A 15 17.32 3.14 -2.73
C VAL A 15 16.47 3.88 -1.70
N SER A 16 16.74 3.73 -0.40
CA SER A 16 15.96 4.38 0.66
C SER A 16 16.16 5.91 0.76
N THR A 17 17.23 6.45 0.17
CA THR A 17 17.60 7.88 0.30
C THR A 17 17.24 8.74 -0.91
N LEU A 18 16.64 8.17 -1.96
CA LEU A 18 16.29 8.94 -3.15
C LEU A 18 15.15 9.95 -2.86
N PRO A 19 15.31 11.25 -3.21
CA PRO A 19 14.24 12.25 -3.04
C PRO A 19 12.93 11.84 -3.70
N LEU A 20 12.96 11.08 -4.79
CA LEU A 20 11.80 10.52 -5.49
C LEU A 20 10.91 9.63 -4.62
N HIS A 21 11.46 9.03 -3.55
CA HIS A 21 10.67 8.22 -2.61
C HIS A 21 9.85 9.07 -1.63
N THR A 22 10.14 10.35 -1.50
CA THR A 22 9.41 11.28 -0.64
C THR A 22 8.42 12.14 -1.43
N ASP A 23 8.62 12.30 -2.75
CA ASP A 23 7.67 12.99 -3.63
C ASP A 23 6.60 12.01 -4.14
N HIS A 24 5.50 11.98 -3.44
CA HIS A 24 4.30 11.24 -3.82
C HIS A 24 3.16 12.20 -4.18
N ALA A 25 3.47 13.27 -4.90
CA ALA A 25 2.41 14.07 -5.50
C ALA A 25 1.49 13.14 -6.30
N ARG A 26 0.21 13.16 -5.98
CA ARG A 26 -0.82 12.34 -6.65
C ARG A 26 -1.40 13.05 -7.86
N LEU A 27 -0.61 13.95 -8.40
CA LEU A 27 -0.86 14.68 -9.62
C LEU A 27 0.37 14.49 -10.50
N PHE A 28 0.14 14.21 -11.75
CA PHE A 28 1.20 14.15 -12.76
C PHE A 28 0.73 14.93 -13.97
N GLU A 29 1.41 16.04 -14.27
CA GLU A 29 1.02 16.98 -15.33
C GLU A 29 -0.46 17.41 -15.16
N HIS A 30 -1.35 16.92 -16.04
CA HIS A 30 -2.78 17.23 -16.02
C HIS A 30 -3.64 16.09 -15.49
N ASN A 31 -3.03 14.97 -15.08
CA ASN A 31 -3.76 13.81 -14.57
C ASN A 31 -4.38 14.10 -13.21
N ARG A 32 -5.62 13.66 -13.02
CA ARG A 32 -6.41 13.81 -11.79
C ARG A 32 -6.50 12.51 -10.99
N PHE A 33 -6.38 11.37 -11.67
CA PHE A 33 -6.65 10.04 -11.11
C PHE A 33 -5.43 9.12 -11.15
N VAL A 34 -4.56 9.28 -12.14
CA VAL A 34 -3.44 8.37 -12.38
C VAL A 34 -2.11 9.09 -12.21
N TYR A 35 -1.23 8.55 -11.38
CA TYR A 35 0.03 9.19 -11.02
C TYR A 35 1.17 8.17 -10.86
N PRO A 36 2.38 8.49 -11.36
CA PRO A 36 3.54 7.63 -11.22
C PRO A 36 4.29 7.92 -9.92
N VAL A 37 4.76 6.86 -9.26
CA VAL A 37 5.65 6.95 -8.09
C VAL A 37 6.78 5.94 -8.20
N LEU A 38 7.96 6.29 -7.69
CA LEU A 38 9.03 5.33 -7.48
C LEU A 38 8.80 4.65 -6.13
N SER A 39 8.40 3.38 -6.17
CA SER A 39 8.00 2.64 -4.97
C SER A 39 9.20 1.96 -4.31
N ARG A 40 9.41 2.25 -3.01
CA ARG A 40 10.44 1.57 -2.20
C ARG A 40 10.11 0.10 -2.00
N ARG A 41 8.84 -0.24 -1.81
CA ARG A 41 8.37 -1.59 -1.52
C ARG A 41 8.38 -2.49 -2.75
N SER A 42 7.99 -1.97 -3.90
CA SER A 42 8.06 -2.74 -5.14
C SER A 42 9.38 -2.60 -5.89
N GLN A 43 10.28 -1.69 -5.46
CA GLN A 43 11.60 -1.44 -6.05
C GLN A 43 11.52 -1.15 -7.56
N GLY A 44 10.73 -0.17 -7.93
CA GLY A 44 10.55 0.27 -9.30
C GLY A 44 9.40 1.24 -9.44
N LEU A 45 8.98 1.50 -10.67
CA LEU A 45 7.87 2.37 -10.97
C LEU A 45 6.55 1.68 -10.62
N SER A 46 5.69 2.37 -9.90
CA SER A 46 4.33 2.00 -9.59
C SER A 46 3.39 3.07 -10.14
N ILE A 47 2.33 2.67 -10.83
CA ILE A 47 1.32 3.59 -11.31
C ILE A 47 0.13 3.57 -10.36
N GLY A 48 -0.02 4.63 -9.58
CA GLY A 48 -1.14 4.77 -8.66
C GLY A 48 -2.43 5.15 -9.37
N VAL A 49 -3.53 4.53 -8.97
CA VAL A 49 -4.90 4.84 -9.42
C VAL A 49 -5.69 5.28 -8.21
N ASN A 50 -6.04 6.57 -8.15
CA ASN A 50 -6.76 7.20 -7.05
C ASN A 50 -8.27 7.16 -7.26
N LEU A 51 -8.97 6.33 -6.50
CA LEU A 51 -10.43 6.20 -6.55
C LEU A 51 -11.16 7.12 -5.58
N ASN A 52 -10.42 7.88 -4.76
CA ASN A 52 -10.96 8.80 -3.77
C ASN A 52 -10.36 10.20 -3.95
N PRO A 53 -10.51 10.83 -5.14
CA PRO A 53 -9.94 12.15 -5.39
C PRO A 53 -10.55 13.24 -4.48
N ASP A 54 -11.74 12.99 -3.91
CA ASP A 54 -12.41 13.83 -2.92
C ASP A 54 -11.76 13.78 -1.53
N LYS A 55 -10.76 12.91 -1.34
CA LYS A 55 -10.05 12.67 -0.07
C LYS A 55 -10.94 12.11 1.06
N VAL A 56 -12.10 11.56 0.72
CA VAL A 56 -12.98 10.92 1.69
C VAL A 56 -12.51 9.49 1.96
N CYS A 57 -12.38 9.13 3.23
CA CYS A 57 -12.03 7.80 3.68
C CYS A 57 -12.94 7.40 4.85
N ASN A 58 -13.19 6.11 5.01
CA ASN A 58 -13.94 5.58 6.14
C ASN A 58 -13.08 5.32 7.39
N PHE A 59 -11.76 5.62 7.32
CA PHE A 59 -10.82 5.70 8.43
C PHE A 59 -10.26 7.12 8.55
N ASP A 60 -9.85 7.48 9.77
CA ASP A 60 -9.15 8.74 10.08
C ASP A 60 -7.83 8.44 10.80
N CYS A 61 -6.97 7.62 10.17
CA CYS A 61 -5.74 7.15 10.77
C CYS A 61 -4.82 8.30 11.19
N ILE A 62 -4.28 8.26 12.41
CA ILE A 62 -3.40 9.30 12.96
C ILE A 62 -2.12 9.51 12.14
N TYR A 63 -1.69 8.50 11.40
CA TYR A 63 -0.51 8.51 10.53
C TYR A 63 -0.82 8.90 9.08
N CYS A 64 -2.06 9.25 8.77
CA CYS A 64 -2.48 9.56 7.41
C CYS A 64 -1.66 10.72 6.83
N GLN A 65 -1.18 10.54 5.60
CA GLN A 65 -0.36 11.54 4.89
C GLN A 65 -1.17 12.31 3.84
N VAL A 66 -2.48 12.11 3.81
CA VAL A 66 -3.39 12.86 2.94
C VAL A 66 -3.74 14.16 3.63
N ASP A 67 -3.42 15.27 3.00
CA ASP A 67 -3.86 16.60 3.48
C ASP A 67 -5.36 16.76 3.24
N ARG A 68 -6.15 16.56 4.29
CA ARG A 68 -7.61 16.74 4.30
C ARG A 68 -8.05 18.13 4.73
N THR A 69 -7.11 19.01 5.07
CA THR A 69 -7.40 20.41 5.43
C THR A 69 -7.78 21.24 4.20
N ARG A 70 -7.31 20.83 3.02
CA ARG A 70 -7.62 21.46 1.74
C ARG A 70 -8.65 20.62 0.98
N GLN A 71 -9.72 21.28 0.53
CA GLN A 71 -10.69 20.64 -0.34
C GLN A 71 -10.05 20.21 -1.65
N SER A 72 -10.46 19.06 -2.16
CA SER A 72 -10.07 18.62 -3.49
C SER A 72 -10.89 19.36 -4.56
N GLU A 73 -10.22 19.68 -5.67
CA GLU A 73 -10.88 20.23 -6.86
C GLU A 73 -11.70 19.14 -7.58
N THR A 74 -11.26 17.89 -7.50
CA THR A 74 -11.91 16.72 -8.10
C THR A 74 -12.71 15.98 -7.04
N ARG A 75 -14.04 15.90 -7.21
CA ARG A 75 -14.94 15.27 -6.23
C ARG A 75 -15.39 13.87 -6.61
N PHE A 76 -15.39 13.56 -7.90
CA PHE A 76 -15.91 12.29 -8.42
C PHE A 76 -14.92 11.70 -9.39
N VAL A 77 -14.88 10.37 -9.44
CA VAL A 77 -14.13 9.65 -10.47
C VAL A 77 -14.95 9.66 -11.75
N GLU A 78 -14.38 10.26 -12.79
CA GLU A 78 -14.86 10.18 -14.17
C GLU A 78 -14.17 8.97 -14.83
N THR A 79 -14.88 7.85 -14.92
CA THR A 79 -14.30 6.56 -15.34
C THR A 79 -13.58 6.65 -16.69
N ASP A 80 -14.19 7.28 -17.69
CA ASP A 80 -13.58 7.41 -19.02
C ASP A 80 -12.29 8.24 -18.98
N ALA A 81 -12.26 9.32 -18.19
CA ALA A 81 -11.06 10.13 -18.01
C ALA A 81 -9.97 9.36 -17.26
N LEU A 82 -10.31 8.62 -16.21
CA LEU A 82 -9.37 7.77 -15.48
C LEU A 82 -8.75 6.71 -16.41
N LEU A 83 -9.55 6.04 -17.21
CA LEU A 83 -9.06 5.01 -18.15
C LEU A 83 -8.19 5.61 -19.26
N ALA A 84 -8.51 6.81 -19.75
CA ALA A 84 -7.66 7.54 -20.69
C ALA A 84 -6.33 7.93 -20.05
N GLU A 85 -6.34 8.48 -18.83
CA GLU A 85 -5.11 8.79 -18.07
C GLU A 85 -4.25 7.54 -17.83
N LEU A 86 -4.87 6.39 -17.55
CA LEU A 86 -4.15 5.12 -17.37
C LEU A 86 -3.53 4.64 -18.69
N ASP A 87 -4.27 4.69 -19.78
CA ASP A 87 -3.80 4.30 -21.11
C ASP A 87 -2.60 5.15 -21.56
N ASP A 88 -2.71 6.47 -21.43
CA ASP A 88 -1.64 7.42 -21.74
C ASP A 88 -0.41 7.19 -20.85
N MET A 89 -0.61 6.99 -19.55
CA MET A 89 0.47 6.73 -18.60
C MET A 89 1.22 5.44 -18.92
N LEU A 90 0.51 4.36 -19.23
CA LEU A 90 1.15 3.10 -19.62
C LEU A 90 1.89 3.23 -20.95
N GLY A 91 1.38 4.00 -21.90
CA GLY A 91 2.08 4.35 -23.15
C GLY A 91 3.37 5.13 -22.89
N LEU A 92 3.33 6.12 -21.99
CA LEU A 92 4.48 6.92 -21.58
C LEU A 92 5.57 6.07 -20.90
N VAL A 93 5.16 5.10 -20.09
CA VAL A 93 6.07 4.14 -19.45
C VAL A 93 6.67 3.17 -20.46
N ALA A 94 5.85 2.60 -21.35
CA ALA A 94 6.28 1.62 -22.34
C ALA A 94 7.27 2.22 -23.35
N SER A 95 7.09 3.49 -23.73
CA SER A 95 8.04 4.21 -24.62
C SER A 95 9.33 4.64 -23.89
N GLY A 96 9.35 4.62 -22.55
CA GLY A 96 10.44 5.14 -21.74
C GLY A 96 10.48 6.67 -21.64
N GLU A 97 9.54 7.38 -22.24
CA GLU A 97 9.46 8.85 -22.19
C GLU A 97 9.29 9.37 -20.77
N ILE A 98 8.65 8.59 -19.86
CA ILE A 98 8.52 8.96 -18.47
C ILE A 98 9.88 9.28 -17.81
N TYR A 99 10.95 8.57 -18.18
CA TYR A 99 12.30 8.80 -17.64
C TYR A 99 13.03 9.99 -18.29
N ARG A 100 12.38 10.72 -19.20
CA ARG A 100 12.85 12.00 -19.73
C ARG A 100 12.17 13.18 -19.04
N THR A 101 11.10 12.94 -18.29
CA THR A 101 10.43 13.97 -17.51
C THR A 101 11.33 14.47 -16.38
N GLU A 102 11.12 15.70 -15.94
CA GLU A 102 11.91 16.32 -14.87
C GLU A 102 11.89 15.46 -13.60
N LYS A 103 10.73 14.91 -13.25
CA LYS A 103 10.53 14.10 -12.04
C LYS A 103 11.31 12.78 -12.07
N PHE A 104 11.44 12.10 -13.21
CA PHE A 104 11.98 10.73 -13.28
C PHE A 104 13.31 10.59 -14.03
N ARG A 105 13.88 11.68 -14.58
CA ARG A 105 15.13 11.63 -15.35
C ARG A 105 16.32 11.04 -14.58
N ASP A 106 16.36 11.28 -13.26
CA ASP A 106 17.43 10.82 -12.38
C ASP A 106 17.15 9.45 -11.75
N THR A 107 16.10 8.74 -12.22
CA THR A 107 15.82 7.38 -11.75
C THR A 107 16.96 6.44 -12.13
N PRO A 108 17.53 5.70 -11.17
CA PRO A 108 18.55 4.70 -11.44
C PRO A 108 18.08 3.64 -12.44
N PRO A 109 18.92 3.19 -13.39
CA PRO A 109 18.53 2.23 -14.43
C PRO A 109 17.88 0.95 -13.88
N GLU A 110 18.35 0.43 -12.76
CA GLU A 110 17.83 -0.77 -12.09
C GLU A 110 16.42 -0.62 -11.55
N LEU A 111 15.94 0.62 -11.37
CA LEU A 111 14.58 0.96 -10.92
C LEU A 111 13.66 1.36 -12.09
N ARG A 112 14.18 1.43 -13.32
CA ARG A 112 13.41 1.81 -14.51
C ARG A 112 12.59 0.65 -15.07
N ARG A 113 11.74 0.08 -14.21
CA ARG A 113 10.80 -0.98 -14.60
C ARG A 113 9.44 -0.69 -13.99
N LEU A 114 8.38 -1.00 -14.73
CA LEU A 114 7.02 -0.98 -14.20
C LEU A 114 6.77 -2.26 -13.41
N ASN A 115 6.53 -2.12 -12.11
CA ASN A 115 6.28 -3.26 -11.23
C ASN A 115 4.79 -3.50 -11.02
N ASP A 116 4.01 -2.44 -10.88
CA ASP A 116 2.59 -2.57 -10.56
C ASP A 116 1.75 -1.37 -11.00
N ILE A 117 0.45 -1.62 -11.13
CA ILE A 117 -0.62 -0.64 -11.14
C ILE A 117 -1.29 -0.77 -9.78
N ALA A 118 -1.20 0.27 -8.93
CA ALA A 118 -1.64 0.24 -7.55
C ALA A 118 -2.94 1.02 -7.33
N PHE A 119 -4.01 0.33 -6.97
CA PHE A 119 -5.25 0.96 -6.51
C PHE A 119 -5.03 1.44 -5.08
N SER A 120 -4.66 2.70 -4.99
CA SER A 120 -4.37 3.40 -3.73
C SER A 120 -4.53 4.89 -3.96
N GLY A 121 -4.77 5.65 -2.91
CA GLY A 121 -4.97 7.05 -3.16
C GLY A 121 -5.26 7.87 -1.90
N ASP A 122 -6.15 8.82 -2.03
CA ASP A 122 -6.50 9.77 -0.97
C ASP A 122 -7.55 9.23 0.00
N GLY A 123 -8.04 8.00 -0.21
CA GLY A 123 -8.99 7.32 0.66
C GLY A 123 -8.90 5.80 0.56
N GLU A 124 -9.99 5.12 0.90
CA GLU A 124 -10.10 3.67 0.82
C GLU A 124 -10.68 3.25 -0.55
N PRO A 125 -9.90 2.59 -1.42
CA PRO A 125 -10.34 2.27 -2.78
C PRO A 125 -11.60 1.42 -2.84
N THR A 126 -11.78 0.50 -1.89
CA THR A 126 -12.93 -0.43 -1.87
C THR A 126 -14.25 0.24 -1.46
N THR A 127 -14.24 1.52 -1.08
CA THR A 127 -15.46 2.31 -0.91
C THR A 127 -16.06 2.79 -2.22
N TYR A 128 -15.29 2.72 -3.33
CA TYR A 128 -15.78 3.09 -4.64
C TYR A 128 -16.92 2.16 -5.08
N ARG A 129 -18.05 2.75 -5.45
CA ARG A 129 -19.31 2.01 -5.65
C ARG A 129 -19.23 0.94 -6.73
N ASN A 130 -18.55 1.23 -7.84
CA ASN A 130 -18.38 0.35 -8.98
C ASN A 130 -16.96 -0.19 -9.03
N PHE A 131 -16.43 -0.63 -7.86
CA PHE A 131 -15.07 -1.09 -7.71
C PHE A 131 -14.71 -2.24 -8.67
N ASP A 132 -15.58 -3.26 -8.76
CA ASP A 132 -15.40 -4.41 -9.65
C ASP A 132 -15.36 -4.03 -11.14
N GLU A 133 -16.27 -3.17 -11.58
CA GLU A 133 -16.33 -2.70 -12.98
C GLU A 133 -15.06 -1.92 -13.35
N LEU A 134 -14.59 -1.06 -12.43
CA LEU A 134 -13.40 -0.27 -12.67
C LEU A 134 -12.13 -1.12 -12.67
N ILE A 135 -12.00 -2.09 -11.75
CA ILE A 135 -10.87 -3.03 -11.74
C ILE A 135 -10.83 -3.81 -13.08
N ALA A 136 -11.99 -4.29 -13.56
CA ALA A 136 -12.09 -4.98 -14.85
C ALA A 136 -11.65 -4.08 -16.01
N ALA A 137 -12.11 -2.82 -16.04
CA ALA A 137 -11.74 -1.87 -17.07
C ALA A 137 -10.23 -1.55 -17.06
N CYS A 138 -9.63 -1.34 -15.88
CA CYS A 138 -8.19 -1.14 -15.74
C CYS A 138 -7.39 -2.38 -16.17
N ALA A 139 -7.88 -3.59 -15.88
CA ALA A 139 -7.26 -4.84 -16.32
C ALA A 139 -7.28 -4.95 -17.86
N GLU A 140 -8.35 -4.48 -18.52
CA GLU A 140 -8.43 -4.43 -19.97
C GLU A 140 -7.41 -3.45 -20.57
N VAL A 141 -7.27 -2.25 -19.99
CA VAL A 141 -6.24 -1.28 -20.40
C VAL A 141 -4.85 -1.93 -20.28
N LYS A 142 -4.53 -2.50 -19.12
CA LYS A 142 -3.27 -3.22 -18.88
C LYS A 142 -2.99 -4.29 -19.96
N ARG A 143 -4.01 -5.08 -20.32
CA ARG A 143 -3.90 -6.17 -21.29
C ARG A 143 -3.61 -5.64 -22.69
N ARG A 144 -4.25 -4.53 -23.11
CA ARG A 144 -3.99 -3.87 -24.41
C ARG A 144 -2.53 -3.43 -24.56
N HIS A 145 -1.87 -3.07 -23.46
CA HIS A 145 -0.43 -2.73 -23.44
C HIS A 145 0.50 -3.96 -23.35
N GLY A 146 -0.04 -5.18 -23.36
CA GLY A 146 0.77 -6.41 -23.29
C GLY A 146 1.46 -6.62 -21.93
N LEU A 147 0.95 -6.01 -20.86
CA LEU A 147 1.57 -5.96 -19.53
C LEU A 147 1.06 -7.09 -18.61
N ALA A 148 0.93 -8.33 -19.11
CA ALA A 148 0.39 -9.46 -18.34
C ALA A 148 1.14 -9.69 -17.03
N ASP A 149 2.47 -9.55 -17.03
CA ASP A 149 3.34 -9.78 -15.87
C ASP A 149 3.36 -8.63 -14.86
N VAL A 150 2.84 -7.45 -15.22
CA VAL A 150 2.73 -6.32 -14.29
C VAL A 150 1.62 -6.60 -13.29
N LYS A 151 1.91 -6.41 -11.99
CA LYS A 151 0.92 -6.65 -10.93
C LYS A 151 -0.18 -5.59 -10.94
N MET A 152 -1.37 -6.01 -10.49
CA MET A 152 -2.44 -5.10 -10.08
C MET A 152 -2.53 -5.17 -8.54
N VAL A 153 -2.05 -4.14 -7.87
CA VAL A 153 -1.96 -4.10 -6.40
C VAL A 153 -3.13 -3.32 -5.82
N LEU A 154 -3.85 -3.91 -4.87
CA LEU A 154 -4.84 -3.20 -4.06
C LEU A 154 -4.24 -2.92 -2.69
N ILE A 155 -4.13 -1.64 -2.30
CA ILE A 155 -3.76 -1.22 -0.95
C ILE A 155 -5.02 -0.75 -0.23
N THR A 156 -5.41 -1.45 0.84
CA THR A 156 -6.74 -1.31 1.43
C THR A 156 -6.72 -1.52 2.95
N ASN A 157 -7.63 -0.85 3.66
CA ASN A 157 -7.88 -1.10 5.07
C ASN A 157 -8.78 -2.33 5.33
N ALA A 158 -9.12 -3.08 4.28
CA ALA A 158 -9.90 -4.31 4.30
C ALA A 158 -11.34 -4.17 4.85
N SER A 159 -11.80 -2.97 5.16
CA SER A 159 -13.10 -2.75 5.82
C SER A 159 -14.30 -3.17 4.98
N MET A 160 -14.16 -3.21 3.67
CA MET A 160 -15.27 -3.45 2.74
C MET A 160 -15.22 -4.83 2.05
N PHE A 161 -14.32 -5.73 2.43
CA PHE A 161 -14.16 -7.04 1.78
C PHE A 161 -15.41 -7.93 1.80
N HIS A 162 -16.28 -7.73 2.80
CA HIS A 162 -17.57 -8.43 2.88
C HIS A 162 -18.57 -8.01 1.79
N ARG A 163 -18.37 -6.86 1.12
CA ARG A 163 -19.30 -6.34 0.11
C ARG A 163 -19.23 -7.15 -1.20
N PRO A 164 -20.38 -7.49 -1.83
CA PRO A 164 -20.39 -8.33 -3.04
C PRO A 164 -19.57 -7.76 -4.20
N HIS A 165 -19.66 -6.46 -4.50
CA HIS A 165 -18.90 -5.82 -5.57
C HIS A 165 -17.38 -5.81 -5.26
N VAL A 166 -17.00 -5.70 -3.97
CA VAL A 166 -15.59 -5.80 -3.58
C VAL A 166 -15.10 -7.23 -3.77
N LYS A 167 -15.85 -8.25 -3.33
CA LYS A 167 -15.49 -9.66 -3.56
C LYS A 167 -15.25 -9.96 -5.04
N ARG A 168 -16.16 -9.51 -5.94
CA ARG A 168 -15.96 -9.65 -7.40
C ARG A 168 -14.71 -8.89 -7.88
N GLY A 169 -14.44 -7.69 -7.36
CA GLY A 169 -13.21 -6.96 -7.70
C GLY A 169 -11.94 -7.70 -7.28
N LEU A 170 -11.94 -8.38 -6.11
CA LEU A 170 -10.82 -9.22 -5.68
C LEU A 170 -10.64 -10.45 -6.60
N GLU A 171 -11.72 -11.07 -7.06
CA GLU A 171 -11.69 -12.19 -8.03
C GLU A 171 -11.07 -11.72 -9.37
N ILE A 172 -11.47 -10.55 -9.87
CA ILE A 172 -10.89 -9.96 -11.07
C ILE A 172 -9.39 -9.67 -10.90
N LEU A 173 -8.98 -9.19 -9.72
CA LEU A 173 -7.55 -8.99 -9.42
C LEU A 173 -6.81 -10.33 -9.48
N ASP A 174 -7.34 -11.41 -8.90
CA ASP A 174 -6.73 -12.74 -8.91
C ASP A 174 -6.46 -13.21 -10.36
N GLU A 175 -7.39 -12.96 -11.29
CA GLU A 175 -7.28 -13.31 -12.70
C GLU A 175 -6.27 -12.46 -13.49
N ASN A 176 -5.85 -11.31 -12.93
CA ASN A 176 -5.02 -10.30 -13.62
C ASN A 176 -3.68 -10.03 -12.92
N ASN A 177 -3.04 -11.06 -12.35
CA ASN A 177 -1.80 -10.93 -11.58
C ASN A 177 -1.94 -9.98 -10.39
N GLY A 178 -3.06 -10.13 -9.65
CA GLY A 178 -3.39 -9.29 -8.51
C GLY A 178 -2.59 -9.61 -7.26
N GLU A 179 -2.35 -8.59 -6.45
CA GLU A 179 -1.78 -8.73 -5.11
C GLU A 179 -2.50 -7.77 -4.16
N ILE A 180 -2.98 -8.27 -3.03
CA ILE A 180 -3.75 -7.47 -2.07
C ILE A 180 -2.87 -7.20 -0.87
N TRP A 181 -2.67 -5.90 -0.57
CA TRP A 181 -1.97 -5.40 0.60
C TRP A 181 -2.99 -4.89 1.61
N ALA A 182 -3.39 -5.79 2.52
CA ALA A 182 -4.35 -5.49 3.56
C ALA A 182 -3.65 -4.83 4.75
N LYS A 183 -4.14 -3.68 5.17
CA LYS A 183 -3.61 -2.95 6.32
C LYS A 183 -4.10 -3.60 7.61
N LEU A 184 -3.15 -3.83 8.52
CA LEU A 184 -3.40 -4.26 9.88
C LEU A 184 -2.29 -3.65 10.77
N GLU A 185 -2.60 -2.58 11.48
CA GLU A 185 -1.64 -1.81 12.26
C GLU A 185 -1.72 -2.09 13.77
N ALA A 186 -2.67 -2.94 14.19
CA ALA A 186 -2.97 -3.16 15.61
C ALA A 186 -3.13 -4.65 15.95
N GLY A 187 -2.77 -5.01 17.17
CA GLY A 187 -3.05 -6.31 17.81
C GLY A 187 -4.25 -6.26 18.74
N THR A 188 -4.55 -5.09 19.31
CA THR A 188 -5.65 -4.88 20.26
C THR A 188 -6.69 -3.91 19.72
N ALA A 189 -7.95 -4.06 20.18
CA ALA A 189 -9.04 -3.17 19.79
C ALA A 189 -8.82 -1.73 20.29
N GLU A 190 -8.18 -1.57 21.44
CA GLU A 190 -7.84 -0.28 22.02
C GLU A 190 -6.82 0.46 21.16
N TYR A 191 -5.75 -0.23 20.73
CA TYR A 191 -4.73 0.36 19.86
C TYR A 191 -5.28 0.64 18.46
N PHE A 192 -6.10 -0.26 17.90
CA PHE A 192 -6.82 -0.04 16.64
C PHE A 192 -7.67 1.24 16.69
N LYS A 193 -8.43 1.42 17.76
CA LYS A 193 -9.24 2.64 17.94
C LYS A 193 -8.39 3.91 18.04
N LEU A 194 -7.22 3.81 18.67
CA LEU A 194 -6.27 4.93 18.80
C LEU A 194 -5.68 5.30 17.43
N VAL A 195 -5.24 4.30 16.66
CA VAL A 195 -4.45 4.49 15.43
C VAL A 195 -5.32 4.76 14.22
N ASP A 196 -6.40 4.01 14.05
CA ASP A 196 -7.22 4.03 12.83
C ASP A 196 -8.47 4.92 12.93
N ARG A 197 -8.87 5.34 14.13
CA ARG A 197 -9.95 6.30 14.39
C ARG A 197 -11.19 6.04 13.55
N THR A 198 -11.68 4.81 13.54
CA THR A 198 -12.85 4.40 12.78
C THR A 198 -13.94 3.86 13.69
N PRO A 199 -15.24 4.02 13.35
CA PRO A 199 -16.33 3.36 14.05
C PRO A 199 -16.48 1.88 13.67
N ILE A 200 -15.74 1.40 12.66
CA ILE A 200 -15.80 0.01 12.20
C ILE A 200 -15.14 -0.88 13.28
N PRO A 201 -15.80 -1.96 13.73
CA PRO A 201 -15.24 -2.85 14.74
C PRO A 201 -13.93 -3.52 14.26
N PHE A 202 -12.92 -3.58 15.12
CA PHE A 202 -11.65 -4.25 14.83
C PHE A 202 -11.87 -5.71 14.40
N GLN A 203 -12.80 -6.43 15.05
CA GLN A 203 -13.13 -7.81 14.70
C GLN A 203 -13.61 -7.92 13.24
N GLN A 204 -14.38 -6.95 12.74
CA GLN A 204 -14.81 -6.96 11.33
C GLN A 204 -13.61 -6.89 10.36
N ILE A 205 -12.57 -6.15 10.70
CA ILE A 205 -11.35 -6.08 9.88
C ILE A 205 -10.65 -7.44 9.89
N LEU A 206 -10.49 -8.06 11.06
CA LEU A 206 -9.89 -9.38 11.21
C LEU A 206 -10.67 -10.45 10.46
N ASP A 207 -11.99 -10.46 10.56
CA ASP A 207 -12.87 -11.39 9.84
C ASP A 207 -12.73 -11.22 8.33
N ASN A 208 -12.77 -9.98 7.85
CA ASN A 208 -12.62 -9.66 6.44
C ASN A 208 -11.27 -10.11 5.87
N ILE A 209 -10.18 -9.84 6.60
CA ILE A 209 -8.82 -10.29 6.21
C ILE A 209 -8.78 -11.82 6.20
N THR A 210 -9.30 -12.47 7.23
CA THR A 210 -9.31 -13.94 7.34
C THR A 210 -10.07 -14.59 6.18
N GLU A 211 -11.26 -14.13 5.89
CA GLU A 211 -12.09 -14.63 4.79
C GLU A 211 -11.37 -14.45 3.43
N ALA A 212 -10.80 -13.26 3.18
CA ALA A 212 -10.06 -13.01 1.95
C ALA A 212 -8.79 -13.88 1.87
N ALA A 213 -8.07 -14.06 2.99
CA ALA A 213 -6.86 -14.86 3.07
C ALA A 213 -7.09 -16.36 2.88
N ARG A 214 -8.29 -16.88 3.17
CA ARG A 214 -8.66 -18.27 2.85
C ARG A 214 -8.73 -18.53 1.36
N VAL A 215 -9.15 -17.54 0.59
CA VAL A 215 -9.31 -17.65 -0.86
C VAL A 215 -7.97 -17.44 -1.58
N ARG A 216 -7.20 -16.42 -1.19
CA ARG A 216 -5.95 -16.00 -1.85
C ARG A 216 -4.88 -15.59 -0.87
N PRO A 217 -3.57 -15.71 -1.20
CA PRO A 217 -2.51 -15.19 -0.35
C PRO A 217 -2.56 -13.66 -0.26
N LEU A 218 -2.53 -13.11 0.97
CA LEU A 218 -2.48 -11.67 1.21
C LEU A 218 -1.08 -11.23 1.65
N VAL A 219 -0.75 -9.98 1.36
CA VAL A 219 0.32 -9.25 2.03
C VAL A 219 -0.32 -8.42 3.14
N ILE A 220 0.18 -8.56 4.36
CA ILE A 220 -0.20 -7.69 5.47
C ILE A 220 0.74 -6.49 5.48
N GLN A 221 0.17 -5.29 5.47
CA GLN A 221 0.91 -4.05 5.47
C GLN A 221 0.69 -3.33 6.80
N SER A 222 1.74 -3.28 7.64
CA SER A 222 1.62 -2.81 9.02
C SER A 222 2.55 -1.62 9.28
N LEU A 223 1.95 -0.47 9.56
CA LEU A 223 2.67 0.74 9.92
C LEU A 223 2.81 0.82 11.44
N PHE A 224 4.04 0.82 11.92
CA PHE A 224 4.37 1.05 13.32
C PHE A 224 4.99 2.43 13.50
N MET A 225 4.64 3.10 14.61
CA MET A 225 5.00 4.50 14.83
C MET A 225 5.15 4.78 16.32
N ARG A 226 5.76 5.92 16.63
CA ARG A 226 5.66 6.51 17.96
C ARG A 226 4.40 7.36 18.04
N VAL A 227 3.64 7.18 19.11
CA VAL A 227 2.48 7.99 19.46
C VAL A 227 2.83 8.77 20.73
N ALA A 228 2.85 10.10 20.65
CA ALA A 228 3.28 10.96 21.76
C ALA A 228 4.67 10.57 22.35
N GLY A 229 5.59 10.17 21.47
CA GLY A 229 6.96 9.78 21.85
C GLY A 229 7.15 8.30 22.16
N GLU A 230 6.06 7.54 22.42
CA GLU A 230 6.14 6.14 22.84
C GLU A 230 5.97 5.19 21.64
N PRO A 231 6.83 4.18 21.48
CA PRO A 231 6.64 3.11 20.50
C PRO A 231 5.50 2.18 20.96
N PRO A 232 5.02 1.28 20.07
CA PRO A 232 4.07 0.24 20.46
C PRO A 232 4.63 -0.59 21.63
N SER A 233 3.78 -0.88 22.63
CA SER A 233 4.20 -1.69 23.77
C SER A 233 4.51 -3.13 23.35
N ALA A 234 5.33 -3.84 24.14
CA ALA A 234 5.58 -5.26 23.90
C ALA A 234 4.28 -6.09 23.90
N ALA A 235 3.33 -5.77 24.77
CA ALA A 235 2.03 -6.44 24.81
C ALA A 235 1.22 -6.21 23.54
N GLU A 236 1.28 -5.02 22.93
CA GLU A 236 0.62 -4.71 21.67
C GLU A 236 1.27 -5.47 20.51
N LEU A 237 2.60 -5.54 20.46
CA LEU A 237 3.32 -6.30 19.46
C LEU A 237 3.08 -7.82 19.57
N ASP A 238 3.01 -8.35 20.79
CA ASP A 238 2.63 -9.74 21.03
C ASP A 238 1.19 -10.01 20.54
N ALA A 239 0.25 -9.14 20.89
CA ALA A 239 -1.14 -9.25 20.43
C ALA A 239 -1.23 -9.16 18.90
N PHE A 240 -0.43 -8.31 18.25
CA PHE A 240 -0.36 -8.24 16.79
C PHE A 240 0.08 -9.59 16.20
N CYS A 241 1.12 -10.21 16.74
CA CYS A 241 1.54 -11.55 16.30
C CYS A 241 0.45 -12.60 16.53
N ASP A 242 -0.30 -12.51 17.64
CA ASP A 242 -1.43 -13.40 17.91
C ASP A 242 -2.54 -13.25 16.85
N ARG A 243 -2.86 -12.03 16.39
CA ARG A 243 -3.83 -11.82 15.28
C ARG A 243 -3.37 -12.49 13.98
N LEU A 244 -2.08 -12.38 13.63
CA LEU A 244 -1.52 -13.06 12.45
C LEU A 244 -1.64 -14.60 12.59
N ASN A 245 -1.34 -15.14 13.77
CA ASN A 245 -1.45 -16.57 14.05
C ASN A 245 -2.92 -17.03 14.00
N GLU A 246 -3.86 -16.26 14.50
CA GLU A 246 -5.30 -16.57 14.43
C GLU A 246 -5.79 -16.62 12.97
N ILE A 247 -5.37 -15.66 12.13
CA ILE A 247 -5.71 -15.66 10.70
C ILE A 247 -5.17 -16.93 10.02
N THR A 248 -3.91 -17.28 10.28
CA THR A 248 -3.30 -18.48 9.67
C THR A 248 -3.89 -19.77 10.22
N ALA A 249 -4.16 -19.87 11.51
CA ALA A 249 -4.82 -21.00 12.14
C ALA A 249 -6.25 -21.23 11.62
N ALA A 250 -6.94 -20.14 11.23
CA ALA A 250 -8.24 -20.17 10.59
C ALA A 250 -8.19 -20.56 9.10
N GLY A 251 -7.02 -20.93 8.57
CA GLY A 251 -6.80 -21.32 7.16
C GLY A 251 -6.46 -20.17 6.22
N GLY A 252 -6.23 -18.97 6.74
CA GLY A 252 -5.78 -17.83 5.96
C GLY A 252 -4.34 -17.99 5.47
N LYS A 253 -4.06 -17.54 4.26
CA LYS A 253 -2.73 -17.56 3.64
C LYS A 253 -2.14 -16.15 3.68
N LEU A 254 -1.09 -15.96 4.44
CA LEU A 254 -0.34 -14.70 4.50
C LEU A 254 1.02 -14.90 3.83
N LYS A 255 1.27 -14.15 2.76
CA LYS A 255 2.46 -14.28 1.92
C LYS A 255 3.65 -13.52 2.50
N LEU A 256 3.38 -12.36 3.08
CA LEU A 256 4.39 -11.43 3.58
C LEU A 256 3.75 -10.47 4.58
N VAL A 257 4.49 -10.09 5.61
CA VAL A 257 4.19 -8.96 6.49
C VAL A 257 5.18 -7.84 6.17
N GLN A 258 4.67 -6.73 5.62
CA GLN A 258 5.46 -5.51 5.40
C GLN A 258 5.45 -4.68 6.69
N VAL A 259 6.56 -4.69 7.42
CA VAL A 259 6.74 -3.90 8.64
C VAL A 259 7.37 -2.56 8.24
N TYR A 260 6.64 -1.46 8.39
CA TYR A 260 7.13 -0.16 7.98
C TYR A 260 6.80 0.94 9.00
N THR A 261 7.46 2.08 8.85
CA THR A 261 7.22 3.24 9.70
C THR A 261 6.91 4.48 8.86
N VAL A 262 6.59 5.56 9.53
CA VAL A 262 6.28 6.86 8.90
C VAL A 262 7.48 7.35 8.09
N ALA A 263 7.27 7.62 6.80
CA ALA A 263 8.31 8.06 5.87
C ALA A 263 8.10 9.49 5.35
N ARG A 264 6.97 10.10 5.68
CA ARG A 264 6.59 11.47 5.33
C ARG A 264 5.82 12.05 6.50
N ARG A 265 5.83 13.37 6.62
CA ARG A 265 5.14 14.05 7.71
C ARG A 265 3.65 13.67 7.75
N PRO A 266 3.15 13.08 8.84
CA PRO A 266 1.74 12.79 9.03
C PRO A 266 0.96 14.07 9.36
N ALA A 267 -0.37 14.00 9.28
CA ALA A 267 -1.25 15.10 9.68
C ALA A 267 -1.12 15.42 11.18
N GLU A 268 -0.93 14.38 12.00
CA GLU A 268 -0.86 14.52 13.46
C GLU A 268 0.57 14.75 13.94
N GLY A 269 0.81 15.88 14.61
CA GLY A 269 2.14 16.27 15.07
C GLY A 269 2.70 15.43 16.22
N PHE A 270 1.89 14.59 16.86
CA PHE A 270 2.32 13.66 17.92
C PHE A 270 2.71 12.27 17.38
N VAL A 271 2.63 12.06 16.07
CA VAL A 271 3.07 10.82 15.40
C VAL A 271 4.47 11.01 14.85
N ALA A 272 5.36 10.07 15.17
CA ALA A 272 6.75 10.10 14.70
C ALA A 272 7.19 8.71 14.20
N PRO A 273 8.24 8.63 13.34
CA PRO A 273 8.77 7.36 12.90
C PRO A 273 9.45 6.60 14.02
N LEU A 274 9.54 5.28 13.86
CA LEU A 274 10.46 4.43 14.60
C LEU A 274 11.87 4.54 14.02
N ALA A 275 12.88 4.28 14.83
CA ALA A 275 14.24 4.07 14.34
C ALA A 275 14.34 2.76 13.52
N ASP A 276 15.29 2.69 12.59
CA ASP A 276 15.49 1.53 11.73
C ASP A 276 15.66 0.24 12.55
N ALA A 277 16.45 0.28 13.62
CA ALA A 277 16.64 -0.86 14.51
C ALA A 277 15.35 -1.32 15.23
N GLU A 278 14.40 -0.42 15.47
CA GLU A 278 13.10 -0.77 16.03
C GLU A 278 12.22 -1.46 14.99
N VAL A 279 12.25 -1.00 13.74
CA VAL A 279 11.55 -1.65 12.63
C VAL A 279 12.10 -3.05 12.38
N ASP A 280 13.43 -3.22 12.40
CA ASP A 280 14.10 -4.52 12.31
C ASP A 280 13.69 -5.46 13.44
N ALA A 281 13.66 -4.95 14.67
CA ALA A 281 13.27 -5.73 15.85
C ALA A 281 11.81 -6.22 15.73
N ILE A 282 10.90 -5.39 15.24
CA ILE A 282 9.49 -5.78 15.01
C ILE A 282 9.41 -6.84 13.91
N ALA A 283 10.12 -6.66 12.79
CA ALA A 283 10.14 -7.65 11.71
C ALA A 283 10.68 -9.01 12.20
N ALA A 284 11.77 -9.01 12.98
CA ALA A 284 12.33 -10.20 13.60
C ALA A 284 11.36 -10.85 14.60
N LEU A 285 10.64 -10.05 15.40
CA LEU A 285 9.61 -10.54 16.32
C LEU A 285 8.49 -11.25 15.57
N VAL A 286 7.96 -10.64 14.50
CA VAL A 286 6.94 -11.24 13.66
C VAL A 286 7.40 -12.58 13.10
N GLN A 287 8.61 -12.63 12.50
CA GLN A 287 9.17 -13.88 11.97
C GLN A 287 9.29 -14.96 13.05
N SER A 288 9.81 -14.62 14.22
CA SER A 288 10.03 -15.58 15.30
C SER A 288 8.74 -16.10 15.93
N ARG A 289 7.70 -15.26 16.06
CA ARG A 289 6.43 -15.59 16.73
C ARG A 289 5.42 -16.26 15.81
N THR A 290 5.52 -16.01 14.49
CA THR A 290 4.50 -16.46 13.53
C THR A 290 5.03 -17.42 12.46
N GLY A 291 6.34 -17.45 12.23
CA GLY A 291 6.94 -18.17 11.10
C GLY A 291 6.68 -17.53 9.74
N LEU A 292 5.97 -16.41 9.67
CA LEU A 292 5.70 -15.69 8.42
C LEU A 292 6.94 -14.90 7.96
N ALA A 293 7.10 -14.75 6.65
CA ALA A 293 8.07 -13.81 6.11
C ALA A 293 7.67 -12.37 6.53
N ALA A 294 8.62 -11.60 7.05
CA ALA A 294 8.43 -10.19 7.38
C ALA A 294 9.60 -9.37 6.84
N GLU A 295 9.30 -8.26 6.19
CA GLU A 295 10.29 -7.37 5.59
C GLU A 295 10.19 -5.96 6.19
N PRO A 296 11.33 -5.38 6.66
CA PRO A 296 11.37 -4.03 7.19
C PRO A 296 11.46 -2.99 6.06
N PHE A 297 10.75 -1.86 6.22
CA PHE A 297 10.83 -0.69 5.35
C PHE A 297 10.94 0.58 6.20
N TYR A 298 12.05 1.30 6.03
CA TYR A 298 12.43 2.41 6.92
C TYR A 298 11.81 3.74 6.51
N GLY A 299 11.73 4.66 7.48
CA GLY A 299 11.39 6.06 7.25
C GLY A 299 12.64 6.86 6.90
N ASN A 300 12.49 7.81 5.97
CA ASN A 300 13.56 8.76 5.61
C ASN A 300 13.12 10.15 6.07
N ILE A 301 13.06 10.38 7.38
CA ILE A 301 12.75 11.70 7.96
C ILE A 301 13.93 12.17 8.79
#